data_82308b13d138e369afe5683163742386
#
_entry.id   82308b13d138e369afe5683163742386
#
_cell.length_a   1.000
_cell.length_b   1.000
_cell.length_c   1.000
_cell.angle_alpha   90.00
_cell.angle_beta   90.00
_cell.angle_gamma   90.00
#
_symmetry.space_group_name_H-M   'P 1'
#
loop_
_entity.id
_entity.type
_entity.pdbx_description
1 polymer ?
#
loop_
_entity_poly.entity_id
_entity_poly.type
_entity_poly.pdbx_seq_one_letter_code
_entity_poly.pdbx_strand_id
1 'polypeptide(L)'
;MEILKAKETDIDDIERIYEHIHDEEENGRAVIGWIRNVYPVRKTAEDALRRNDLFVMKEENEVVAAAVINQIQVEEYKYARWRVEAEDSEVMVLHCLAVEPSKKNKGYGKKFVAFYEDYARCCGCSSLRMDTNARNTRARKLYQKLGYEETGIVKCTFNGIPDIQLVCLEKDLDAEEVKLKCPYCGREMC
;
A
#
# COMPACT_ATOMS: atom_id res chain seq x y z
N MET A 1 -15.62 11.94 -1.12
CA MET A 1 -14.58 10.91 -1.20
C MET A 1 -13.76 10.97 0.06
N GLU A 2 -13.64 9.84 0.77
CA GLU A 2 -12.97 9.72 2.06
C GLU A 2 -12.15 8.44 2.11
N ILE A 3 -11.09 8.41 2.93
CA ILE A 3 -10.30 7.21 3.23
C ILE A 3 -10.42 6.96 4.73
N LEU A 4 -10.79 5.75 5.09
CA LEU A 4 -11.09 5.36 6.48
C LEU A 4 -10.74 3.89 6.73
N LYS A 5 -10.74 3.50 7.99
CA LYS A 5 -10.61 2.08 8.37
C LYS A 5 -11.74 1.29 7.75
N ALA A 6 -11.40 0.15 7.15
CA ALA A 6 -12.37 -0.77 6.60
C ALA A 6 -13.25 -1.39 7.70
N LYS A 7 -14.44 -1.79 7.32
CA LYS A 7 -15.38 -2.56 8.14
C LYS A 7 -15.60 -3.93 7.51
N GLU A 8 -16.17 -4.84 8.27
CA GLU A 8 -16.53 -6.19 7.75
C GLU A 8 -17.40 -6.13 6.50
N THR A 9 -18.31 -5.14 6.45
CA THR A 9 -19.18 -4.89 5.30
C THR A 9 -18.45 -4.46 4.02
N ASP A 10 -17.17 -4.11 4.08
CA ASP A 10 -16.38 -3.68 2.93
C ASP A 10 -15.60 -4.85 2.29
N ILE A 11 -15.54 -6.01 2.95
CA ILE A 11 -14.73 -7.16 2.50
C ILE A 11 -15.15 -7.66 1.12
N ASP A 12 -16.44 -7.78 0.86
CA ASP A 12 -16.96 -8.27 -0.44
C ASP A 12 -16.59 -7.30 -1.59
N ASP A 13 -16.63 -6.00 -1.32
CA ASP A 13 -16.20 -4.97 -2.29
C ASP A 13 -14.69 -5.02 -2.55
N ILE A 14 -13.88 -5.25 -1.50
CA ILE A 14 -12.43 -5.37 -1.63
C ILE A 14 -12.06 -6.62 -2.43
N GLU A 15 -12.68 -7.76 -2.11
CA GLU A 15 -12.49 -9.00 -2.87
C GLU A 15 -12.83 -8.80 -4.35
N ARG A 16 -13.96 -8.15 -4.65
CA ARG A 16 -14.33 -7.81 -6.03
C ARG A 16 -13.27 -6.99 -6.74
N ILE A 17 -12.65 -6.01 -6.06
CA ILE A 17 -11.54 -5.22 -6.62
C ILE A 17 -10.34 -6.12 -6.92
N TYR A 18 -10.00 -7.06 -6.04
CA TYR A 18 -8.92 -8.02 -6.28
C TYR A 18 -9.19 -8.88 -7.52
N GLU A 19 -10.42 -9.39 -7.64
CA GLU A 19 -10.84 -10.20 -8.80
C GLU A 19 -10.75 -9.41 -10.10
N HIS A 20 -11.22 -8.15 -10.13
CA HIS A 20 -11.10 -7.29 -11.30
C HIS A 20 -9.63 -7.00 -11.66
N ILE A 21 -8.74 -6.88 -10.68
CA ILE A 21 -7.30 -6.70 -10.92
C ILE A 21 -6.69 -7.98 -11.49
N HIS A 22 -7.08 -9.16 -11.00
CA HIS A 22 -6.66 -10.45 -11.58
C HIS A 22 -7.16 -10.60 -13.02
N ASP A 23 -8.39 -10.20 -13.33
CA ASP A 23 -8.91 -10.17 -14.70
C ASP A 23 -8.07 -9.29 -15.63
N GLU A 24 -7.61 -8.13 -15.15
CA GLU A 24 -6.74 -7.24 -15.94
C GLU A 24 -5.36 -7.87 -16.20
N GLU A 25 -4.78 -8.55 -15.22
CA GLU A 25 -3.49 -9.26 -15.34
C GLU A 25 -3.61 -10.43 -16.33
N GLU A 26 -4.61 -11.31 -16.15
CA GLU A 26 -4.83 -12.50 -16.98
C GLU A 26 -5.16 -12.15 -18.44
N ASN A 27 -5.86 -11.05 -18.66
CA ASN A 27 -6.14 -10.53 -20.00
C ASN A 27 -4.99 -9.70 -20.62
N GLY A 28 -3.85 -9.58 -19.92
CA GLY A 28 -2.69 -8.84 -20.39
C GLY A 28 -2.88 -7.31 -20.45
N ARG A 29 -3.92 -6.78 -19.80
CA ARG A 29 -4.21 -5.34 -19.72
C ARG A 29 -3.48 -4.63 -18.58
N ALA A 30 -2.95 -5.40 -17.64
CA ALA A 30 -2.07 -4.94 -16.58
C ALA A 30 -0.89 -5.92 -16.42
N VAL A 31 0.20 -5.45 -15.82
CA VAL A 31 1.36 -6.27 -15.45
C VAL A 31 1.73 -5.91 -14.01
N ILE A 32 1.06 -6.54 -13.06
CA ILE A 32 1.18 -6.28 -11.63
C ILE A 32 2.02 -7.38 -10.97
N GLY A 33 1.85 -8.63 -11.45
CA GLY A 33 2.52 -9.82 -10.94
C GLY A 33 1.74 -10.50 -9.82
N TRP A 34 0.45 -10.22 -9.68
CA TRP A 34 -0.47 -10.92 -8.78
C TRP A 34 -1.01 -12.18 -9.47
N ILE A 35 -1.30 -13.22 -8.69
CA ILE A 35 -1.79 -14.49 -9.20
C ILE A 35 -3.10 -14.85 -8.51
N ARG A 36 -4.15 -15.07 -9.30
CA ARG A 36 -5.48 -15.47 -8.82
C ARG A 36 -5.37 -16.70 -7.91
N ASN A 37 -6.17 -16.72 -6.86
CA ASN A 37 -6.18 -17.75 -5.81
C ASN A 37 -4.86 -17.92 -5.02
N VAL A 38 -3.85 -17.06 -5.28
CA VAL A 38 -2.59 -17.04 -4.52
C VAL A 38 -2.48 -15.74 -3.73
N TYR A 39 -2.47 -14.58 -4.43
CA TYR A 39 -2.35 -13.26 -3.79
C TYR A 39 -2.75 -12.11 -4.74
N PRO A 40 -3.46 -11.07 -4.23
CA PRO A 40 -4.20 -11.09 -2.99
C PRO A 40 -5.48 -11.92 -3.12
N VAL A 41 -5.99 -12.39 -2.00
CA VAL A 41 -7.24 -13.13 -1.90
C VAL A 41 -8.12 -12.54 -0.80
N ARG A 42 -9.40 -12.95 -0.70
CA ARG A 42 -10.30 -12.51 0.38
C ARG A 42 -9.64 -12.54 1.77
N LYS A 43 -8.94 -13.64 2.07
CA LYS A 43 -8.22 -13.81 3.34
C LYS A 43 -7.17 -12.70 3.58
N THR A 44 -6.56 -12.13 2.55
CA THR A 44 -5.63 -11.01 2.68
C THR A 44 -6.31 -9.79 3.31
N ALA A 45 -7.53 -9.48 2.88
CA ALA A 45 -8.32 -8.38 3.44
C ALA A 45 -8.84 -8.72 4.85
N GLU A 46 -9.35 -9.94 5.08
CA GLU A 46 -9.84 -10.38 6.38
C GLU A 46 -8.76 -10.38 7.46
N ASP A 47 -7.54 -10.82 7.11
CA ASP A 47 -6.40 -10.80 8.04
C ASP A 47 -6.00 -9.37 8.40
N ALA A 48 -5.99 -8.46 7.43
CA ALA A 48 -5.71 -7.05 7.65
C ALA A 48 -6.82 -6.36 8.46
N LEU A 49 -8.09 -6.70 8.21
CA LEU A 49 -9.21 -6.19 9.01
C LEU A 49 -9.09 -6.61 10.49
N ARG A 50 -8.73 -7.87 10.74
CA ARG A 50 -8.53 -8.37 12.12
C ARG A 50 -7.39 -7.66 12.85
N ARG A 51 -6.33 -7.27 12.15
CA ARG A 51 -5.23 -6.47 12.69
C ARG A 51 -5.56 -4.97 12.81
N ASN A 52 -6.73 -4.54 12.29
CA ASN A 52 -7.13 -3.12 12.23
C ASN A 52 -6.15 -2.24 11.43
N ASP A 53 -5.57 -2.79 10.36
CA ASP A 53 -4.64 -2.10 9.47
C ASP A 53 -5.13 -1.99 8.00
N LEU A 54 -6.36 -2.41 7.74
CA LEU A 54 -7.03 -2.30 6.44
C LEU A 54 -7.75 -0.95 6.30
N PHE A 55 -7.49 -0.27 5.18
CA PHE A 55 -8.12 0.99 4.83
C PHE A 55 -8.84 0.91 3.50
N VAL A 56 -9.94 1.63 3.36
CA VAL A 56 -10.71 1.76 2.12
C VAL A 56 -10.87 3.21 1.72
N MET A 57 -10.88 3.47 0.43
CA MET A 57 -11.32 4.72 -0.16
C MET A 57 -12.73 4.55 -0.69
N LYS A 58 -13.64 5.42 -0.27
CA LYS A 58 -15.05 5.44 -0.72
C LYS A 58 -15.37 6.69 -1.53
N GLU A 59 -16.08 6.49 -2.64
CA GLU A 59 -16.70 7.53 -3.45
C GLU A 59 -18.19 7.20 -3.57
N GLU A 60 -19.07 8.10 -3.13
CA GLU A 60 -20.53 7.87 -3.14
C GLU A 60 -20.96 6.55 -2.47
N ASN A 61 -20.31 6.21 -1.34
CA ASN A 61 -20.45 4.96 -0.59
C ASN A 61 -19.92 3.67 -1.28
N GLU A 62 -19.39 3.76 -2.48
CA GLU A 62 -18.74 2.64 -3.18
C GLU A 62 -17.25 2.55 -2.79
N VAL A 63 -16.76 1.35 -2.49
CA VAL A 63 -15.32 1.12 -2.30
C VAL A 63 -14.62 1.16 -3.66
N VAL A 64 -13.71 2.12 -3.84
CA VAL A 64 -12.96 2.33 -5.10
C VAL A 64 -11.48 1.99 -5.00
N ALA A 65 -10.97 1.86 -3.78
CA ALA A 65 -9.61 1.39 -3.52
C ALA A 65 -9.50 0.83 -2.09
N ALA A 66 -8.52 -0.04 -1.89
CA ALA A 66 -8.15 -0.55 -0.57
C ALA A 66 -6.65 -0.70 -0.46
N ALA A 67 -6.12 -0.61 0.77
CA ALA A 67 -4.73 -0.91 1.07
C ALA A 67 -4.56 -1.32 2.53
N VAL A 68 -3.45 -1.99 2.82
CA VAL A 68 -3.01 -2.28 4.17
C VAL A 68 -1.91 -1.28 4.55
N ILE A 69 -2.05 -0.63 5.71
CA ILE A 69 -1.08 0.34 6.23
C ILE A 69 -0.77 -0.02 7.68
N ASN A 70 0.48 -0.36 7.94
CA ASN A 70 0.96 -0.73 9.27
C ASN A 70 2.48 -0.52 9.42
N GLN A 71 3.04 -0.92 10.56
CA GLN A 71 4.48 -0.86 10.85
C GLN A 71 5.15 -2.25 10.77
N ILE A 72 4.52 -3.19 10.05
CA ILE A 72 5.04 -4.55 9.88
C ILE A 72 5.86 -4.60 8.59
N GLN A 73 7.17 -4.73 8.73
CA GLN A 73 8.06 -4.92 7.61
C GLN A 73 8.09 -6.40 7.20
N VAL A 74 8.04 -6.67 5.89
CA VAL A 74 8.17 -8.03 5.35
C VAL A 74 9.60 -8.53 5.50
N GLU A 75 9.79 -9.83 5.64
CA GLU A 75 11.11 -10.41 5.89
C GLU A 75 12.13 -10.09 4.79
N GLU A 76 11.68 -9.92 3.56
CA GLU A 76 12.50 -9.61 2.40
C GLU A 76 13.16 -8.24 2.51
N TYR A 77 12.58 -7.32 3.28
CA TYR A 77 13.12 -5.97 3.48
C TYR A 77 14.51 -5.95 4.12
N LYS A 78 14.88 -6.99 4.87
CA LYS A 78 16.26 -7.13 5.41
C LYS A 78 17.34 -7.24 4.34
N TYR A 79 16.99 -7.54 3.09
CA TYR A 79 17.92 -7.60 1.96
C TYR A 79 17.91 -6.32 1.12
N ALA A 80 17.03 -5.38 1.38
CA ALA A 80 17.01 -4.07 0.73
C ALA A 80 18.09 -3.14 1.35
N ARG A 81 18.49 -2.13 0.56
CA ARG A 81 19.47 -1.13 1.01
C ARG A 81 18.73 0.15 1.36
N TRP A 82 18.06 0.13 2.50
CA TRP A 82 17.36 1.31 3.00
C TRP A 82 18.34 2.45 3.24
N ARG A 83 17.94 3.68 2.95
CA ARG A 83 18.78 4.89 3.05
C ARG A 83 18.53 5.61 4.36
N VAL A 84 17.32 5.49 4.88
CA VAL A 84 16.92 6.07 6.17
C VAL A 84 17.14 5.02 7.25
N GLU A 85 18.04 5.33 8.20
CA GLU A 85 18.14 4.57 9.45
C GLU A 85 16.93 4.92 10.31
N ALA A 86 16.06 3.96 10.56
CA ALA A 86 14.86 4.13 11.36
C ALA A 86 14.56 2.84 12.10
N GLU A 87 14.13 2.96 13.34
CA GLU A 87 13.62 1.83 14.12
C GLU A 87 12.29 1.33 13.53
N ASP A 88 11.92 0.07 13.76
CA ASP A 88 10.68 -0.50 13.22
C ASP A 88 9.43 0.34 13.58
N SER A 89 9.43 0.97 14.75
CA SER A 89 8.36 1.86 15.22
C SER A 89 8.29 3.20 14.47
N GLU A 90 9.33 3.57 13.75
CA GLU A 90 9.42 4.81 12.97
C GLU A 90 9.16 4.58 11.47
N VAL A 91 8.93 3.33 11.08
CA VAL A 91 8.66 2.94 9.69
C VAL A 91 7.19 2.67 9.48
N MET A 92 6.56 3.34 8.52
CA MET A 92 5.23 2.98 8.05
C MET A 92 5.33 2.27 6.70
N VAL A 93 4.58 1.19 6.53
CA VAL A 93 4.59 0.36 5.31
C VAL A 93 3.22 0.38 4.65
N LEU A 94 3.22 0.58 3.34
CA LEU A 94 2.04 0.44 2.49
C LEU A 94 2.09 -0.89 1.75
N HIS A 95 1.14 -1.76 2.05
CA HIS A 95 1.00 -3.06 1.39
C HIS A 95 -0.29 -3.12 0.56
N CYS A 96 -0.25 -3.89 -0.52
CA CYS A 96 -1.44 -4.31 -1.28
C CYS A 96 -2.37 -3.14 -1.66
N LEU A 97 -1.81 -2.04 -2.22
CA LEU A 97 -2.65 -0.97 -2.75
C LEU A 97 -3.38 -1.44 -4.00
N ALA A 98 -4.68 -1.66 -3.86
CA ALA A 98 -5.60 -2.07 -4.90
C ALA A 98 -6.53 -0.92 -5.27
N VAL A 99 -6.64 -0.61 -6.56
CA VAL A 99 -7.56 0.42 -7.09
C VAL A 99 -8.45 -0.22 -8.13
N GLU A 100 -9.75 -0.01 -8.04
CA GLU A 100 -10.75 -0.52 -8.97
C GLU A 100 -10.36 -0.21 -10.44
N PRO A 101 -10.11 -1.23 -11.27
CA PRO A 101 -9.63 -1.03 -12.64
C PRO A 101 -10.55 -0.23 -13.54
N SER A 102 -11.85 -0.33 -13.36
CA SER A 102 -12.86 0.42 -14.14
C SER A 102 -12.79 1.93 -13.88
N LYS A 103 -12.15 2.33 -12.77
CA LYS A 103 -12.01 3.73 -12.35
C LYS A 103 -10.58 4.28 -12.53
N LYS A 104 -9.84 3.74 -13.50
CA LYS A 104 -8.46 4.16 -13.84
C LYS A 104 -8.39 5.67 -14.15
N ASN A 105 -7.21 6.26 -13.92
CA ASN A 105 -6.85 7.64 -14.26
C ASN A 105 -7.60 8.75 -13.50
N LYS A 106 -8.39 8.41 -12.47
CA LYS A 106 -9.03 9.38 -11.58
C LYS A 106 -8.13 9.85 -10.42
N GLY A 107 -6.88 9.36 -10.36
CA GLY A 107 -5.90 9.77 -9.36
C GLY A 107 -6.07 9.10 -7.98
N TYR A 108 -6.88 8.05 -7.86
CA TYR A 108 -7.12 7.37 -6.57
C TYR A 108 -5.85 6.84 -5.93
N GLY A 109 -4.95 6.20 -6.70
CA GLY A 109 -3.68 5.73 -6.17
C GLY A 109 -2.83 6.86 -5.58
N LYS A 110 -2.74 8.02 -6.28
CA LYS A 110 -2.04 9.21 -5.76
C LYS A 110 -2.68 9.73 -4.47
N LYS A 111 -4.01 9.78 -4.41
CA LYS A 111 -4.73 10.26 -3.22
C LYS A 111 -4.56 9.29 -2.04
N PHE A 112 -4.52 7.98 -2.32
CA PHE A 112 -4.31 6.98 -1.28
C PHE A 112 -2.89 7.07 -0.70
N VAL A 113 -1.88 7.27 -1.57
CA VAL A 113 -0.49 7.49 -1.11
C VAL A 113 -0.37 8.77 -0.29
N ALA A 114 -1.01 9.87 -0.69
CA ALA A 114 -1.00 11.10 0.10
C ALA A 114 -1.62 10.89 1.50
N PHE A 115 -2.73 10.14 1.58
CA PHE A 115 -3.31 9.74 2.87
C PHE A 115 -2.35 8.89 3.69
N TYR A 116 -1.68 7.93 3.08
CA TYR A 116 -0.68 7.09 3.73
C TYR A 116 0.47 7.91 4.33
N GLU A 117 0.98 8.91 3.60
CA GLU A 117 2.01 9.82 4.06
C GLU A 117 1.53 10.66 5.26
N ASP A 118 0.34 11.23 5.18
CA ASP A 118 -0.28 11.98 6.28
C ASP A 118 -0.53 11.08 7.51
N TYR A 119 -1.02 9.86 7.29
CA TYR A 119 -1.25 8.90 8.37
C TYR A 119 0.05 8.48 9.08
N ALA A 120 1.13 8.26 8.32
CA ALA A 120 2.45 7.94 8.87
C ALA A 120 3.01 9.08 9.73
N ARG A 121 2.90 10.34 9.26
CA ARG A 121 3.28 11.51 10.07
C ARG A 121 2.49 11.57 11.37
N CYS A 122 1.17 11.34 11.30
CA CYS A 122 0.32 11.28 12.49
C CYS A 122 0.69 10.18 13.48
N CYS A 123 1.31 9.10 13.01
CA CYS A 123 1.81 8.02 13.84
C CYS A 123 3.23 8.24 14.36
N GLY A 124 3.88 9.37 14.00
CA GLY A 124 5.25 9.67 14.39
C GLY A 124 6.31 8.92 13.60
N CYS A 125 5.96 8.38 12.42
CA CYS A 125 6.92 7.71 11.55
C CYS A 125 7.74 8.72 10.77
N SER A 126 9.05 8.46 10.63
CA SER A 126 9.99 9.25 9.85
C SER A 126 10.29 8.63 8.48
N SER A 127 10.06 7.34 8.30
CA SER A 127 10.33 6.60 7.06
C SER A 127 9.09 5.91 6.51
N LEU A 128 8.92 6.01 5.21
CA LEU A 128 7.88 5.34 4.44
C LEU A 128 8.50 4.26 3.57
N ARG A 129 8.02 3.04 3.70
CA ARG A 129 8.48 1.91 2.88
C ARG A 129 7.32 1.24 2.16
N MET A 130 7.60 0.77 0.97
CA MET A 130 6.69 -0.06 0.18
C MET A 130 7.45 -0.90 -0.80
N ASP A 131 6.76 -1.82 -1.44
CA ASP A 131 7.33 -2.65 -2.48
C ASP A 131 6.37 -2.82 -3.66
N THR A 132 6.92 -3.26 -4.77
CA THR A 132 6.16 -3.69 -5.93
C THR A 132 6.97 -4.66 -6.79
N ASN A 133 6.28 -5.42 -7.64
CA ASN A 133 6.96 -6.28 -8.61
C ASN A 133 7.73 -5.41 -9.64
N ALA A 134 8.95 -5.80 -10.01
CA ALA A 134 9.77 -5.08 -10.98
C ALA A 134 9.06 -4.91 -12.34
N ARG A 135 8.17 -5.83 -12.69
CA ARG A 135 7.34 -5.77 -13.91
C ARG A 135 6.24 -4.72 -13.84
N ASN A 136 5.84 -4.27 -12.65
CA ASN A 136 4.80 -3.26 -12.45
C ASN A 136 5.33 -1.85 -12.68
N THR A 137 5.68 -1.56 -13.94
CA THR A 137 6.27 -0.28 -14.33
C THR A 137 5.34 0.91 -14.07
N ARG A 138 4.01 0.67 -14.03
CA ARG A 138 3.01 1.71 -13.74
C ARG A 138 3.09 2.16 -12.28
N ALA A 139 3.14 1.24 -11.33
CA ALA A 139 3.29 1.54 -9.91
C ALA A 139 4.64 2.21 -9.63
N ARG A 140 5.73 1.66 -10.17
CA ARG A 140 7.08 2.23 -10.04
C ARG A 140 7.11 3.70 -10.49
N LYS A 141 6.59 4.01 -11.68
CA LYS A 141 6.50 5.39 -12.19
C LYS A 141 5.62 6.30 -11.32
N LEU A 142 4.53 5.77 -10.76
CA LEU A 142 3.67 6.52 -9.84
C LEU A 142 4.45 6.90 -8.59
N TYR A 143 5.08 5.94 -7.92
CA TYR A 143 5.81 6.16 -6.68
C TYR A 143 7.02 7.08 -6.88
N GLN A 144 7.78 6.91 -7.97
CA GLN A 144 8.87 7.83 -8.31
C GLN A 144 8.38 9.29 -8.47
N LYS A 145 7.23 9.51 -9.14
CA LYS A 145 6.63 10.85 -9.26
C LYS A 145 6.14 11.43 -7.92
N LEU A 146 5.92 10.59 -6.93
CA LEU A 146 5.54 10.98 -5.57
C LEU A 146 6.75 11.13 -4.63
N GLY A 147 7.98 11.01 -5.17
CA GLY A 147 9.21 11.22 -4.43
C GLY A 147 9.75 9.98 -3.73
N TYR A 148 9.21 8.77 -4.03
CA TYR A 148 9.81 7.53 -3.54
C TYR A 148 11.01 7.14 -4.39
N GLU A 149 12.06 6.69 -3.73
CA GLU A 149 13.28 6.20 -4.38
C GLU A 149 13.36 4.68 -4.30
N GLU A 150 13.79 4.05 -5.40
CA GLU A 150 14.06 2.61 -5.43
C GLU A 150 15.38 2.31 -4.71
N THR A 151 15.33 1.56 -3.63
CA THR A 151 16.48 1.23 -2.79
C THR A 151 17.12 -0.10 -3.13
N GLY A 152 16.46 -0.91 -3.95
CA GLY A 152 16.99 -2.19 -4.41
C GLY A 152 15.94 -3.11 -4.99
N ILE A 153 16.43 -4.21 -5.56
CA ILE A 153 15.59 -5.31 -6.07
C ILE A 153 15.97 -6.59 -5.34
N VAL A 154 15.02 -7.18 -4.63
CA VAL A 154 15.18 -8.44 -3.90
C VAL A 154 14.55 -9.57 -4.70
N LYS A 155 15.30 -10.62 -5.01
CA LYS A 155 14.77 -11.84 -5.62
C LYS A 155 14.26 -12.75 -4.51
N CYS A 156 12.98 -13.13 -4.55
CA CYS A 156 12.36 -13.91 -3.49
C CYS A 156 11.14 -14.71 -3.98
N THR A 157 10.62 -15.56 -3.11
CA THR A 157 9.23 -16.00 -3.17
C THR A 157 8.45 -15.05 -2.28
N PHE A 158 7.48 -14.32 -2.84
CA PHE A 158 6.75 -13.30 -2.12
C PHE A 158 5.25 -13.55 -2.15
N ASN A 159 4.61 -13.58 -0.99
CA ASN A 159 3.18 -13.90 -0.86
C ASN A 159 2.76 -15.20 -1.57
N GLY A 160 3.62 -16.23 -1.51
CA GLY A 160 3.39 -17.52 -2.19
C GLY A 160 3.68 -17.54 -3.69
N ILE A 161 4.11 -16.42 -4.28
CA ILE A 161 4.47 -16.32 -5.70
C ILE A 161 5.99 -16.45 -5.83
N PRO A 162 6.50 -17.48 -6.56
CA PRO A 162 7.92 -17.68 -6.74
C PRO A 162 8.53 -16.70 -7.75
N ASP A 163 9.85 -16.60 -7.74
CA ASP A 163 10.68 -15.86 -8.70
C ASP A 163 10.30 -14.37 -8.85
N ILE A 164 9.80 -13.76 -7.79
CA ILE A 164 9.51 -12.34 -7.77
C ILE A 164 10.81 -11.54 -7.70
N GLN A 165 10.89 -10.48 -8.49
CA GLN A 165 11.83 -9.39 -8.32
C GLN A 165 11.10 -8.25 -7.61
N LEU A 166 11.25 -8.20 -6.29
CA LEU A 166 10.60 -7.22 -5.43
C LEU A 166 11.41 -5.92 -5.46
N VAL A 167 10.85 -4.87 -6.02
CA VAL A 167 11.44 -3.53 -5.97
C VAL A 167 11.03 -2.89 -4.66
N CYS A 168 12.00 -2.59 -3.82
CA CYS A 168 11.80 -1.87 -2.56
C CYS A 168 11.89 -0.36 -2.80
N LEU A 169 10.95 0.40 -2.27
CA LEU A 169 10.89 1.84 -2.40
C LEU A 169 10.80 2.50 -1.02
N GLU A 170 11.47 3.62 -0.87
CA GLU A 170 11.53 4.39 0.36
C GLU A 170 11.32 5.87 0.10
N LYS A 171 10.71 6.55 1.06
CA LYS A 171 10.64 8.01 1.12
C LYS A 171 10.87 8.46 2.56
N ASP A 172 11.77 9.41 2.73
CA ASP A 172 11.95 10.12 4.00
C ASP A 172 10.80 11.10 4.21
N LEU A 173 10.28 11.17 5.43
CA LEU A 173 9.28 12.16 5.82
C LEU A 173 9.98 13.32 6.51
N ASP A 174 10.03 14.48 5.84
CA ASP A 174 10.55 15.70 6.45
C ASP A 174 9.79 16.03 7.74
N ALA A 175 10.52 16.25 8.81
CA ALA A 175 9.97 16.52 10.15
C ALA A 175 9.17 17.84 10.24
N GLU A 176 9.21 18.69 9.21
CA GLU A 176 8.67 20.06 9.26
C GLU A 176 7.15 20.19 9.02
N GLU A 177 6.45 19.13 8.59
CA GLU A 177 4.99 19.19 8.32
C GLU A 177 4.13 18.41 9.31
N VAL A 178 4.45 18.47 10.59
CA VAL A 178 3.65 17.81 11.63
C VAL A 178 2.39 18.63 11.95
N LYS A 179 1.21 18.14 11.56
CA LYS A 179 -0.07 18.72 12.00
C LYS A 179 -0.28 18.45 13.49
N LEU A 180 -0.59 19.49 14.28
CA LEU A 180 -0.76 19.44 15.74
C LEU A 180 -1.80 18.44 16.25
N LYS A 181 -2.61 17.85 15.40
CA LYS A 181 -3.59 16.81 15.75
C LYS A 181 -3.87 15.89 14.56
N CYS A 182 -3.69 14.60 14.76
CA CYS A 182 -3.98 13.62 13.71
C CYS A 182 -5.50 13.56 13.43
N PRO A 183 -5.96 13.87 12.21
CA PRO A 183 -7.37 13.81 11.87
C PRO A 183 -7.92 12.37 11.81
N TYR A 184 -7.04 11.37 11.80
CA TYR A 184 -7.40 9.97 11.56
C TYR A 184 -7.41 9.11 12.83
N CYS A 185 -6.54 9.40 13.80
CA CYS A 185 -6.47 8.61 15.05
C CYS A 185 -6.77 9.45 16.30
N GLY A 186 -6.91 10.76 16.17
CA GLY A 186 -7.20 11.68 17.27
C GLY A 186 -6.07 11.86 18.29
N ARG A 187 -4.88 11.28 18.06
CA ARG A 187 -3.73 11.47 18.94
C ARG A 187 -3.22 12.90 18.82
N GLU A 188 -2.90 13.51 19.95
CA GLU A 188 -2.09 14.72 19.97
C GLU A 188 -0.66 14.34 19.55
N MET A 189 -0.13 15.11 18.62
CA MET A 189 1.23 14.91 18.15
C MET A 189 2.15 15.74 19.03
N CYS A 190 3.11 15.08 19.64
CA CYS A 190 4.12 15.71 20.48
C CYS A 190 5.16 16.43 19.65
#